data_35aa20b5667db90816ecaaf43ae138dc
#
_entry.id   35aa20b5667db90816ecaaf43ae138dc
#
_cell.length_a   1.000
_cell.length_b   1.000
_cell.length_c   1.000
_cell.angle_alpha   90.00
_cell.angle_beta   90.00
_cell.angle_gamma   90.00
#
_symmetry.space_group_name_H-M   'P 1'
#
loop_
_entity.id
_entity.type
_entity.pdbx_description
1 polymer ?
#
loop_
_entity_poly.entity_id
_entity_poly.type
_entity_poly.pdbx_seq_one_letter_code
_entity_poly.pdbx_strand_id
1 'polypeptide(L)'
;MAGVVATNYSEALFALALEENKLDVFCKDLKAIVDVLNESDELKNIMKHPKVGKNDKKDILSKVFNGVDPYVLNFMKLMVDKSRFSHFEETCKAFLKMYNVHEGIEVAYVQSAVALSEEEKVAIAKMLEKRTNKKIELRCKVNEDLIAGIRIKINDDILDNSAAAHLARMKEQVMKTTL
;
A
#
# COMPACT_ATOMS: atom_id res chain seq x y z
N MET A 1 -16.81 -10.19 -6.46
CA MET A 1 -16.31 -10.34 -7.85
C MET A 1 -15.13 -9.40 -8.17
N ALA A 2 -15.09 -8.15 -7.69
CA ALA A 2 -13.98 -7.22 -7.92
C ALA A 2 -12.61 -7.77 -7.45
N GLY A 3 -12.53 -8.35 -6.27
CA GLY A 3 -11.27 -8.91 -5.73
C GLY A 3 -10.68 -10.05 -6.57
N VAL A 4 -11.51 -10.92 -7.16
CA VAL A 4 -11.04 -12.04 -8.00
C VAL A 4 -10.36 -11.52 -9.28
N VAL A 5 -10.92 -10.47 -9.88
CA VAL A 5 -10.33 -9.85 -11.08
C VAL A 5 -8.97 -9.25 -10.73
N ALA A 6 -8.89 -8.47 -9.66
CA ALA A 6 -7.64 -7.86 -9.22
C ALA A 6 -6.57 -8.90 -8.89
N THR A 7 -6.95 -10.01 -8.24
CA THR A 7 -6.04 -11.11 -7.91
C THR A 7 -5.48 -11.76 -9.18
N ASN A 8 -6.34 -12.16 -10.12
CA ASN A 8 -5.89 -12.83 -11.35
C ASN A 8 -4.93 -11.95 -12.19
N TYR A 9 -5.23 -10.64 -12.28
CA TYR A 9 -4.36 -9.71 -12.99
C TYR A 9 -3.04 -9.45 -12.26
N SER A 10 -3.06 -9.39 -10.92
CA SER A 10 -1.84 -9.23 -10.13
C SER A 10 -0.94 -10.47 -10.19
N GLU A 11 -1.52 -11.67 -10.16
CA GLU A 11 -0.79 -12.93 -10.32
C GLU A 11 -0.12 -13.03 -11.70
N ALA A 12 -0.85 -12.69 -12.77
CA ALA A 12 -0.30 -12.69 -14.12
C ALA A 12 0.84 -11.68 -14.28
N LEU A 13 0.67 -10.46 -13.72
CA LEU A 13 1.71 -9.43 -13.78
C LEU A 13 2.93 -9.81 -12.94
N PHE A 14 2.71 -10.47 -11.79
CA PHE A 14 3.77 -10.93 -10.92
C PHE A 14 4.59 -12.07 -11.56
N ALA A 15 3.91 -13.03 -12.20
CA ALA A 15 4.57 -14.10 -12.94
C ALA A 15 5.43 -13.52 -14.08
N LEU A 16 4.90 -12.56 -14.83
CA LEU A 16 5.67 -11.87 -15.89
C LEU A 16 6.89 -11.12 -15.31
N ALA A 17 6.72 -10.44 -14.17
CA ALA A 17 7.81 -9.72 -13.52
C ALA A 17 8.93 -10.64 -13.05
N LEU A 18 8.60 -11.85 -12.59
CA LEU A 18 9.57 -12.90 -12.24
C LEU A 18 10.28 -13.44 -13.48
N GLU A 19 9.54 -13.75 -14.55
CA GLU A 19 10.07 -14.30 -15.79
C GLU A 19 11.09 -13.34 -16.45
N GLU A 20 10.77 -12.04 -16.43
CA GLU A 20 11.62 -10.97 -16.98
C GLU A 20 12.73 -10.51 -16.01
N ASN A 21 12.78 -11.04 -14.78
CA ASN A 21 13.70 -10.60 -13.70
C ASN A 21 13.62 -9.08 -13.42
N LYS A 22 12.42 -8.51 -13.48
CA LYS A 22 12.16 -7.06 -13.33
C LYS A 22 11.23 -6.75 -12.15
N LEU A 23 11.22 -7.56 -11.13
CA LEU A 23 10.27 -7.47 -10.02
C LEU A 23 10.37 -6.11 -9.32
N ASP A 24 11.59 -5.64 -9.04
CA ASP A 24 11.84 -4.34 -8.39
C ASP A 24 11.41 -3.16 -9.26
N VAL A 25 11.65 -3.27 -10.59
CA VAL A 25 11.26 -2.21 -11.55
C VAL A 25 9.75 -2.10 -11.58
N PHE A 26 9.03 -3.23 -11.71
CA PHE A 26 7.56 -3.24 -11.71
C PHE A 26 6.99 -2.71 -10.39
N CYS A 27 7.59 -3.08 -9.25
CA CYS A 27 7.18 -2.58 -7.95
C CYS A 27 7.30 -1.05 -7.85
N LYS A 28 8.44 -0.50 -8.30
CA LYS A 28 8.70 0.94 -8.31
C LYS A 28 7.74 1.68 -9.23
N ASP A 29 7.56 1.17 -10.44
CA ASP A 29 6.69 1.77 -11.46
C ASP A 29 5.22 1.77 -11.00
N LEU A 30 4.73 0.65 -10.47
CA LEU A 30 3.36 0.55 -9.98
C LEU A 30 3.11 1.49 -8.78
N LYS A 31 4.08 1.65 -7.86
CA LYS A 31 3.98 2.64 -6.78
C LYS A 31 3.86 4.05 -7.35
N ALA A 32 4.78 4.44 -8.25
CA ALA A 32 4.76 5.75 -8.87
C ALA A 32 3.46 6.04 -9.65
N ILE A 33 2.94 5.05 -10.39
CA ILE A 33 1.67 5.19 -11.11
C ILE A 33 0.49 5.41 -10.13
N VAL A 34 0.45 4.66 -9.05
CA VAL A 34 -0.61 4.81 -8.03
C VAL A 34 -0.54 6.18 -7.37
N ASP A 35 0.66 6.69 -7.09
CA ASP A 35 0.87 8.02 -6.50
C ASP A 35 0.37 9.11 -7.47
N VAL A 36 0.77 9.08 -8.73
CA VAL A 36 0.29 10.02 -9.78
C VAL A 36 -1.23 9.94 -9.94
N LEU A 37 -1.81 8.73 -9.95
CA LEU A 37 -3.26 8.57 -10.01
C LEU A 37 -3.95 9.14 -8.76
N ASN A 38 -3.33 9.09 -7.59
CA ASN A 38 -3.90 9.65 -6.36
C ASN A 38 -3.82 11.17 -6.30
N GLU A 39 -2.80 11.76 -6.90
CA GLU A 39 -2.63 13.21 -6.99
C GLU A 39 -3.54 13.86 -8.04
N SER A 40 -3.95 13.11 -9.07
CA SER A 40 -4.76 13.64 -10.17
C SER A 40 -6.14 13.01 -10.25
N ASP A 41 -7.12 13.67 -9.65
CA ASP A 41 -8.53 13.26 -9.77
C ASP A 41 -9.05 13.40 -11.21
N GLU A 42 -8.50 14.33 -11.99
CA GLU A 42 -8.85 14.51 -13.39
C GLU A 42 -8.48 13.27 -14.21
N LEU A 43 -7.27 12.75 -14.03
CA LEU A 43 -6.82 11.54 -14.72
C LEU A 43 -7.68 10.33 -14.34
N LYS A 44 -8.00 10.16 -13.05
CA LYS A 44 -8.92 9.10 -12.59
C LYS A 44 -10.29 9.20 -13.25
N ASN A 45 -10.84 10.43 -13.33
CA ASN A 45 -12.14 10.67 -13.91
C ASN A 45 -12.15 10.39 -15.41
N ILE A 46 -11.14 10.82 -16.16
CA ILE A 46 -10.99 10.53 -17.60
C ILE A 46 -10.92 9.02 -17.83
N MET A 47 -10.12 8.31 -17.04
CA MET A 47 -9.95 6.87 -17.20
C MET A 47 -11.24 6.08 -16.89
N LYS A 48 -12.08 6.56 -15.96
CA LYS A 48 -13.37 5.96 -15.63
C LYS A 48 -14.50 6.38 -16.56
N HIS A 49 -14.36 7.50 -17.28
CA HIS A 49 -15.45 8.08 -18.04
C HIS A 49 -15.82 7.22 -19.26
N PRO A 50 -17.10 6.81 -19.43
CA PRO A 50 -17.51 5.90 -20.50
C PRO A 50 -17.49 6.54 -21.90
N LYS A 51 -17.62 7.87 -22.00
CA LYS A 51 -17.63 8.58 -23.29
C LYS A 51 -16.22 8.80 -23.89
N VAL A 52 -15.16 8.62 -23.10
CA VAL A 52 -13.79 8.71 -23.59
C VAL A 52 -13.41 7.40 -24.30
N GLY A 53 -12.97 7.50 -25.53
CA GLY A 53 -12.58 6.36 -26.35
C GLY A 53 -11.42 5.55 -25.73
N LYS A 54 -11.38 4.25 -25.99
CA LYS A 54 -10.29 3.40 -25.48
C LYS A 54 -8.93 3.83 -26.03
N ASN A 55 -8.89 4.26 -27.29
CA ASN A 55 -7.66 4.73 -27.92
C ASN A 55 -7.15 6.03 -27.28
N ASP A 56 -8.06 6.99 -27.03
CA ASP A 56 -7.71 8.24 -26.36
C ASP A 56 -7.13 7.99 -24.97
N LYS A 57 -7.75 7.06 -24.23
CA LYS A 57 -7.24 6.64 -22.92
C LYS A 57 -5.82 6.04 -22.99
N LYS A 58 -5.56 5.18 -23.98
CA LYS A 58 -4.22 4.60 -24.19
C LYS A 58 -3.18 5.63 -24.57
N ASP A 59 -3.57 6.61 -25.39
CA ASP A 59 -2.69 7.71 -25.79
C ASP A 59 -2.33 8.60 -24.59
N ILE A 60 -3.32 8.90 -23.73
CA ILE A 60 -3.09 9.63 -22.48
C ILE A 60 -2.11 8.85 -21.59
N LEU A 61 -2.34 7.54 -21.37
CA LEU A 61 -1.44 6.71 -20.57
C LEU A 61 -0.02 6.71 -21.13
N SER A 62 0.14 6.61 -22.45
CA SER A 62 1.46 6.62 -23.09
C SER A 62 2.19 7.95 -22.97
N LYS A 63 1.46 9.08 -22.92
CA LYS A 63 2.03 10.41 -22.75
C LYS A 63 2.39 10.70 -21.30
N VAL A 64 1.53 10.32 -20.36
CA VAL A 64 1.72 10.58 -18.93
C VAL A 64 2.80 9.67 -18.33
N PHE A 65 2.82 8.40 -18.73
CA PHE A 65 3.71 7.37 -18.18
C PHE A 65 4.79 6.93 -19.18
N ASN A 66 5.42 7.88 -19.88
CA ASN A 66 6.44 7.59 -20.90
C ASN A 66 7.76 7.01 -20.35
N GLY A 67 8.00 7.14 -19.03
CA GLY A 67 9.20 6.64 -18.35
C GLY A 67 9.04 5.28 -17.66
N VAL A 68 7.86 4.67 -17.76
CA VAL A 68 7.52 3.39 -17.13
C VAL A 68 7.95 2.22 -18.02
N ASP A 69 8.27 1.07 -17.41
CA ASP A 69 8.62 -0.14 -18.17
C ASP A 69 7.52 -0.50 -19.20
N PRO A 70 7.90 -0.86 -20.44
CA PRO A 70 6.95 -1.18 -21.51
C PRO A 70 5.92 -2.26 -21.14
N TYR A 71 6.29 -3.25 -20.34
CA TYR A 71 5.36 -4.29 -19.90
C TYR A 71 4.27 -3.74 -18.97
N VAL A 72 4.66 -2.86 -18.02
CA VAL A 72 3.71 -2.21 -17.12
C VAL A 72 2.78 -1.28 -17.90
N LEU A 73 3.29 -0.51 -18.86
CA LEU A 73 2.49 0.33 -19.73
C LEU A 73 1.51 -0.50 -20.59
N ASN A 74 1.97 -1.62 -21.15
CA ASN A 74 1.12 -2.53 -21.92
C ASN A 74 0.04 -3.17 -21.04
N PHE A 75 0.38 -3.49 -19.80
CA PHE A 75 -0.59 -3.99 -18.82
C PHE A 75 -1.71 -2.97 -18.55
N MET A 76 -1.36 -1.68 -18.37
CA MET A 76 -2.35 -0.62 -18.21
C MET A 76 -3.26 -0.51 -19.44
N LYS A 77 -2.69 -0.55 -20.65
CA LYS A 77 -3.43 -0.53 -21.92
C LYS A 77 -4.37 -1.73 -22.03
N LEU A 78 -3.91 -2.92 -21.64
CA LEU A 78 -4.74 -4.13 -21.60
C LEU A 78 -5.95 -3.97 -20.69
N MET A 79 -5.77 -3.40 -19.49
CA MET A 79 -6.88 -3.13 -18.57
C MET A 79 -7.90 -2.14 -19.16
N VAL A 80 -7.44 -1.13 -19.92
CA VAL A 80 -8.33 -0.21 -20.67
C VAL A 80 -9.11 -0.97 -21.74
N ASP A 81 -8.46 -1.83 -22.53
CA ASP A 81 -9.11 -2.62 -23.59
C ASP A 81 -10.20 -3.54 -23.04
N LYS A 82 -9.93 -4.13 -21.90
CA LYS A 82 -10.89 -5.00 -21.19
C LYS A 82 -11.93 -4.22 -20.38
N SER A 83 -11.89 -2.88 -20.39
CA SER A 83 -12.77 -1.99 -19.60
C SER A 83 -12.72 -2.30 -18.10
N ARG A 84 -11.53 -2.68 -17.58
CA ARG A 84 -11.27 -3.06 -16.19
C ARG A 84 -10.33 -2.13 -15.45
N PHE A 85 -10.04 -0.97 -16.01
CA PHE A 85 -9.12 0.00 -15.41
C PHE A 85 -9.59 0.49 -14.02
N SER A 86 -10.89 0.41 -13.72
CA SER A 86 -11.41 0.70 -12.38
C SER A 86 -10.83 -0.19 -11.27
N HIS A 87 -10.33 -1.39 -11.62
CA HIS A 87 -9.70 -2.33 -10.69
C HIS A 87 -8.17 -2.22 -10.67
N PHE A 88 -7.59 -1.26 -11.41
CA PHE A 88 -6.14 -1.12 -11.51
C PHE A 88 -5.48 -0.88 -10.15
N GLU A 89 -6.03 0.02 -9.34
CA GLU A 89 -5.49 0.33 -8.01
C GLU A 89 -5.53 -0.88 -7.07
N GLU A 90 -6.62 -1.66 -7.11
CA GLU A 90 -6.73 -2.92 -6.34
C GLU A 90 -5.72 -3.96 -6.82
N THR A 91 -5.49 -4.04 -8.14
CA THR A 91 -4.49 -4.93 -8.75
C THR A 91 -3.08 -4.54 -8.31
N CYS A 92 -2.75 -3.25 -8.31
CA CYS A 92 -1.46 -2.76 -7.81
C CYS A 92 -1.25 -3.11 -6.33
N LYS A 93 -2.27 -2.92 -5.49
CA LYS A 93 -2.20 -3.30 -4.06
C LYS A 93 -1.97 -4.80 -3.88
N ALA A 94 -2.64 -5.63 -4.67
CA ALA A 94 -2.45 -7.09 -4.64
C ALA A 94 -1.03 -7.48 -5.09
N PHE A 95 -0.53 -6.88 -6.18
CA PHE A 95 0.84 -7.09 -6.65
C PHE A 95 1.88 -6.72 -5.58
N LEU A 96 1.76 -5.54 -4.96
CA LEU A 96 2.67 -5.09 -3.91
C LEU A 96 2.64 -6.00 -2.68
N LYS A 97 1.47 -6.58 -2.37
CA LYS A 97 1.37 -7.57 -1.30
C LYS A 97 2.14 -8.86 -1.66
N MET A 98 2.03 -9.34 -2.89
CA MET A 98 2.78 -10.51 -3.37
C MET A 98 4.28 -10.23 -3.40
N TYR A 99 4.70 -9.05 -3.86
CA TYR A 99 6.07 -8.58 -3.84
C TYR A 99 6.65 -8.60 -2.42
N ASN A 100 5.93 -8.04 -1.46
CA ASN A 100 6.38 -7.99 -0.07
C ASN A 100 6.54 -9.40 0.53
N VAL A 101 5.62 -10.32 0.22
CA VAL A 101 5.72 -11.70 0.65
C VAL A 101 6.95 -12.38 0.04
N HIS A 102 7.20 -12.17 -1.25
CA HIS A 102 8.35 -12.74 -1.96
C HIS A 102 9.70 -12.25 -1.41
N GLU A 103 9.79 -10.93 -1.16
CA GLU A 103 11.01 -10.30 -0.63
C GLU A 103 11.17 -10.46 0.89
N GLY A 104 10.23 -11.12 1.56
CA GLY A 104 10.24 -11.24 3.01
C GLY A 104 10.09 -9.89 3.74
N ILE A 105 9.40 -8.93 3.11
CA ILE A 105 9.12 -7.61 3.68
C ILE A 105 7.79 -7.66 4.42
N GLU A 106 7.77 -7.23 5.67
CA GLU A 106 6.53 -7.01 6.42
C GLU A 106 6.21 -5.52 6.54
N VAL A 107 4.95 -5.18 6.29
CA VAL A 107 4.47 -3.80 6.43
C VAL A 107 3.98 -3.58 7.85
N ALA A 108 4.61 -2.64 8.56
CA ALA A 108 4.19 -2.21 9.89
C ALA A 108 3.47 -0.86 9.81
N TYR A 109 2.22 -0.83 10.23
CA TYR A 109 1.44 0.40 10.35
C TYR A 109 1.67 1.02 11.72
N VAL A 110 2.31 2.19 11.75
CA VAL A 110 2.62 2.91 12.97
C VAL A 110 1.70 4.13 13.07
N GLN A 111 0.91 4.19 14.12
CA GLN A 111 0.16 5.38 14.49
C GLN A 111 0.86 6.06 15.66
N SER A 112 1.07 7.36 15.59
CA SER A 112 1.71 8.16 16.64
C SER A 112 0.87 9.41 16.92
N ALA A 113 0.90 9.90 18.15
CA ALA A 113 0.18 11.13 18.52
C ALA A 113 0.78 12.37 17.83
N VAL A 114 2.08 12.34 17.53
CA VAL A 114 2.82 13.40 16.84
C VAL A 114 3.61 12.82 15.67
N ALA A 115 4.05 13.68 14.76
CA ALA A 115 4.88 13.25 13.64
C ALA A 115 6.23 12.67 14.16
N LEU A 116 6.57 11.46 13.70
CA LEU A 116 7.82 10.80 14.07
C LEU A 116 8.99 11.39 13.25
N SER A 117 10.11 11.62 13.93
CA SER A 117 11.37 11.96 13.27
C SER A 117 11.93 10.77 12.47
N GLU A 118 12.85 11.03 11.54
CA GLU A 118 13.50 9.96 10.77
C GLU A 118 14.31 9.01 11.67
N GLU A 119 14.92 9.54 12.72
CA GLU A 119 15.68 8.75 13.70
C GLU A 119 14.77 7.78 14.46
N GLU A 120 13.59 8.24 14.89
CA GLU A 120 12.57 7.41 15.55
C GLU A 120 12.03 6.33 14.62
N LYS A 121 11.75 6.65 13.36
CA LYS A 121 11.33 5.67 12.35
C LYS A 121 12.39 4.57 12.17
N VAL A 122 13.66 4.94 12.04
CA VAL A 122 14.77 3.98 11.92
C VAL A 122 14.89 3.11 13.17
N ALA A 123 14.74 3.68 14.35
CA ALA A 123 14.80 2.93 15.62
C ALA A 123 13.64 1.92 15.73
N ILE A 124 12.42 2.33 15.36
CA ILE A 124 11.24 1.46 15.34
C ILE A 124 11.44 0.32 14.32
N ALA A 125 11.90 0.63 13.10
CA ALA A 125 12.16 -0.38 12.09
C ALA A 125 13.16 -1.44 12.60
N LYS A 126 14.31 -1.03 13.12
CA LYS A 126 15.32 -1.94 13.66
C LYS A 126 14.80 -2.80 14.83
N MET A 127 13.98 -2.23 15.69
CA MET A 127 13.35 -2.98 16.78
C MET A 127 12.43 -4.08 16.24
N LEU A 128 11.61 -3.75 15.24
CA LEU A 128 10.68 -4.67 14.63
C LEU A 128 11.39 -5.74 13.80
N GLU A 129 12.42 -5.39 13.03
CA GLU A 129 13.26 -6.33 12.28
C GLU A 129 13.91 -7.38 13.18
N LYS A 130 14.41 -6.97 14.35
CA LYS A 130 14.96 -7.90 15.35
C LYS A 130 13.92 -8.85 15.91
N ARG A 131 12.67 -8.40 16.00
CA ARG A 131 11.57 -9.21 16.56
C ARG A 131 10.98 -10.19 15.53
N THR A 132 10.88 -9.77 14.27
CA THR A 132 10.24 -10.55 13.19
C THR A 132 11.24 -11.33 12.35
N ASN A 133 12.53 -11.01 12.42
CA ASN A 133 13.58 -11.54 11.55
C ASN A 133 13.34 -11.28 10.07
N LYS A 134 12.58 -10.22 9.74
CA LYS A 134 12.20 -9.82 8.37
C LYS A 134 12.49 -8.34 8.16
N LYS A 135 12.61 -7.93 6.91
CA LYS A 135 12.69 -6.51 6.55
C LYS A 135 11.35 -5.84 6.85
N ILE A 136 11.39 -4.61 7.40
CA ILE A 136 10.17 -3.89 7.78
C ILE A 136 10.01 -2.62 6.93
N GLU A 137 8.87 -2.50 6.25
CA GLU A 137 8.42 -1.24 5.65
C GLU A 137 7.48 -0.52 6.62
N LEU A 138 7.86 0.65 7.11
CA LEU A 138 7.03 1.44 8.02
C LEU A 138 6.05 2.32 7.25
N ARG A 139 4.78 2.27 7.62
CA ARG A 139 3.74 3.21 7.19
C ARG A 139 3.24 4.00 8.38
N CYS A 140 3.73 5.23 8.51
CA CYS A 140 3.43 6.10 9.65
C CYS A 140 2.22 6.99 9.35
N LYS A 141 1.31 7.11 10.32
CA LYS A 141 0.18 8.03 10.29
C LYS A 141 0.06 8.71 11.65
N VAL A 142 -0.13 10.03 11.64
CA VAL A 142 -0.43 10.77 12.87
C VAL A 142 -1.89 10.53 13.25
N ASN A 143 -2.14 10.23 14.52
CA ASN A 143 -3.46 10.05 15.10
C ASN A 143 -3.48 10.67 16.52
N GLU A 144 -4.08 11.85 16.61
CA GLU A 144 -4.16 12.65 17.85
C GLU A 144 -4.99 11.96 18.95
N ASP A 145 -5.91 11.05 18.59
CA ASP A 145 -6.73 10.30 19.56
C ASP A 145 -5.90 9.43 20.51
N LEU A 146 -4.64 9.15 20.16
CA LEU A 146 -3.73 8.38 21.02
C LEU A 146 -3.26 9.17 22.25
N ILE A 147 -3.43 10.51 22.25
CA ILE A 147 -3.00 11.46 23.27
C ILE A 147 -1.47 11.53 23.35
N ALA A 148 -0.81 10.39 23.54
CA ALA A 148 0.65 10.23 23.53
C ALA A 148 1.03 8.77 23.22
N GLY A 149 2.29 8.55 22.83
CA GLY A 149 2.82 7.21 22.52
C GLY A 149 2.55 6.76 21.09
N ILE A 150 2.73 5.46 20.85
CA ILE A 150 2.61 4.84 19.54
C ILE A 150 1.78 3.55 19.59
N ARG A 151 1.08 3.29 18.50
CA ARG A 151 0.41 2.02 18.24
C ARG A 151 0.99 1.44 16.94
N ILE A 152 1.46 0.21 17.00
CA ILE A 152 2.05 -0.49 15.85
C ILE A 152 1.19 -1.71 15.54
N LYS A 153 0.79 -1.84 14.29
CA LYS A 153 0.12 -3.04 13.78
C LYS A 153 0.98 -3.71 12.72
N ILE A 154 1.31 -4.99 12.95
CA ILE A 154 2.02 -5.85 11.99
C ILE A 154 1.17 -7.09 11.79
N ASN A 155 0.70 -7.32 10.57
CA ASN A 155 -0.25 -8.39 10.28
C ASN A 155 -1.46 -8.35 11.23
N ASP A 156 -1.61 -9.38 12.07
CA ASP A 156 -2.69 -9.47 13.06
C ASP A 156 -2.24 -9.03 14.47
N ASP A 157 -0.93 -8.82 14.67
CA ASP A 157 -0.38 -8.38 15.96
C ASP A 157 -0.49 -6.86 16.11
N ILE A 158 -1.03 -6.43 17.26
CA ILE A 158 -1.14 -5.03 17.64
C ILE A 158 -0.32 -4.78 18.90
N LEU A 159 0.66 -3.91 18.80
CA LEU A 159 1.46 -3.39 19.91
C LEU A 159 0.96 -1.99 20.24
N ASP A 160 0.15 -1.87 21.28
CA ASP A 160 -0.41 -0.58 21.70
C ASP A 160 0.24 -0.10 22.98
N ASN A 161 1.08 0.93 22.85
CA ASN A 161 1.74 1.62 23.96
C ASN A 161 1.30 3.10 24.01
N SER A 162 0.05 3.37 23.67
CA SER A 162 -0.54 4.71 23.77
C SER A 162 -1.00 5.03 25.20
N ALA A 163 -0.98 6.32 25.53
CA ALA A 163 -1.53 6.81 26.81
C ALA A 163 -3.02 6.51 26.93
N ALA A 164 -3.76 6.58 25.83
CA ALA A 164 -5.18 6.22 25.78
C ALA A 164 -5.42 4.75 26.20
N ALA A 165 -4.62 3.81 25.67
CA ALA A 165 -4.71 2.40 26.05
C ALA A 165 -4.29 2.15 27.52
N HIS A 166 -3.32 2.91 28.01
CA HIS A 166 -2.91 2.85 29.43
C HIS A 166 -4.02 3.32 30.35
N LEU A 167 -4.64 4.46 30.07
CA LEU A 167 -5.77 5.00 30.83
C LEU A 167 -6.98 4.05 30.81
N ALA A 168 -7.30 3.46 29.64
CA ALA A 168 -8.38 2.50 29.52
C ALA A 168 -8.14 1.26 30.41
N ARG A 169 -6.92 0.71 30.43
CA ARG A 169 -6.54 -0.42 31.29
C ARG A 169 -6.62 -0.07 32.78
N MET A 170 -6.14 1.12 33.15
CA MET A 170 -6.24 1.59 34.56
C MET A 170 -7.70 1.72 35.01
N LYS A 171 -8.56 2.32 34.16
CA LYS A 171 -9.99 2.44 34.44
C LYS A 171 -10.64 1.08 34.63
N GLU A 172 -10.34 0.11 33.77
CA GLU A 172 -10.87 -1.25 33.89
C GLU A 172 -10.41 -1.95 35.19
N GLN A 173 -9.14 -1.78 35.57
CA GLN A 173 -8.62 -2.33 36.84
C GLN A 173 -9.32 -1.73 38.04
N VAL A 174 -9.49 -0.40 38.10
CA VAL A 174 -10.20 0.27 39.20
C VAL A 174 -11.64 -0.22 39.29
N MET A 175 -12.35 -0.34 38.16
CA MET A 175 -13.74 -0.83 38.17
C MET A 175 -13.87 -2.29 38.60
N LYS A 176 -12.88 -3.14 38.32
CA LYS A 176 -12.86 -4.55 38.80
C LYS A 176 -12.52 -4.67 40.28
N THR A 177 -11.86 -3.68 40.87
CA THR A 177 -11.47 -3.71 42.30
C THR A 177 -12.56 -3.10 43.19
N THR A 178 -13.54 -2.40 42.59
CA THR A 178 -14.62 -1.71 43.35
C THR A 178 -15.92 -2.53 43.42
N LEU A 179 -15.91 -3.75 42.90
CA LEU A 179 -16.98 -4.76 43.02
C LEU A 179 -16.54 -5.91 43.93
#